data_65c5cfff2375033655c913050ef9cae4
#
_entry.id   65c5cfff2375033655c913050ef9cae4
#
_cell.length_a   1.000
_cell.length_b   1.000
_cell.length_c   1.000
_cell.angle_alpha   90.00
_cell.angle_beta   90.00
_cell.angle_gamma   90.00
#
_symmetry.space_group_name_H-M   'P 1'
#
loop_
_entity.id
_entity.type
_entity.pdbx_description
1 polymer ?
#
loop_
_entity_poly.entity_id
_entity_poly.type
_entity_poly.pdbx_seq_one_letter_code
_entity_poly.pdbx_strand_id
1 'polypeptide(L)' 'MPNDPKEDEIPLGIWCDLLEKELKAALDDLAKIRKAKSPSEKRDLGIMLRAALGNARHYLSELVDSLKE' A
#
# COMPACT_ATOMS: atom_id res chain seq x y z
N MET A 1 -14.52 29.16 15.36
CA MET A 1 -13.26 28.51 15.57
C MET A 1 -12.55 28.28 14.24
N PRO A 2 -11.31 28.68 14.13
CA PRO A 2 -10.61 28.46 12.87
C PRO A 2 -10.53 26.95 12.62
N ASN A 3 -10.51 26.60 11.36
CA ASN A 3 -10.37 25.22 10.99
C ASN A 3 -9.04 24.66 11.48
N ASP A 4 -9.09 23.50 12.09
CA ASP A 4 -7.89 22.77 12.42
C ASP A 4 -7.25 22.33 11.09
N PRO A 5 -5.98 22.69 10.83
CA PRO A 5 -5.33 22.23 9.59
C PRO A 5 -5.43 20.73 9.38
N LYS A 6 -5.58 19.98 10.46
CA LYS A 6 -5.72 18.53 10.39
C LYS A 6 -7.03 18.06 9.82
N GLU A 7 -8.04 18.95 9.75
CA GLU A 7 -9.32 18.57 9.15
C GLU A 7 -9.18 18.32 7.65
N ASP A 8 -8.23 19.01 7.01
CA ASP A 8 -7.99 18.86 5.58
C ASP A 8 -6.94 17.79 5.28
N GLU A 9 -6.35 17.21 6.31
CA GLU A 9 -5.33 16.18 6.15
C GLU A 9 -5.91 14.81 6.44
N ILE A 10 -5.41 13.82 5.71
CA ILE A 10 -5.77 12.44 6.00
C ILE A 10 -5.12 12.06 7.33
N PRO A 11 -5.92 11.61 8.32
CA PRO A 11 -5.36 11.21 9.60
C PRO A 11 -4.32 10.10 9.47
N LEU A 12 -3.35 10.13 10.35
CA LEU A 12 -2.27 9.14 10.37
C LEU A 12 -2.79 7.70 10.35
N GLY A 13 -3.85 7.43 11.12
CA GLY A 13 -4.45 6.10 11.17
C GLY A 13 -4.95 5.62 9.81
N ILE A 14 -5.44 6.52 8.98
CA ILE A 14 -5.93 6.17 7.65
C ILE A 14 -4.74 5.80 6.75
N TRP A 15 -3.64 6.54 6.83
CA TRP A 15 -2.43 6.18 6.08
C TRP A 15 -1.92 4.81 6.48
N CYS A 16 -1.94 4.49 7.79
CA CYS A 16 -1.56 3.18 8.28
C CYS A 16 -2.46 2.08 7.72
N ASP A 17 -3.78 2.33 7.70
CA ASP A 17 -4.74 1.35 7.19
C ASP A 17 -4.57 1.12 5.68
N LEU A 18 -4.37 2.18 4.92
CA LEU A 18 -4.15 2.08 3.48
C LEU A 18 -2.87 1.31 3.18
N LEU A 19 -1.80 1.62 3.90
CA LEU A 19 -0.53 0.93 3.74
C LEU A 19 -0.66 -0.55 4.11
N GLU A 20 -1.31 -0.84 5.22
CA GLU A 20 -1.53 -2.21 5.66
C GLU A 20 -2.30 -3.01 4.62
N LYS A 21 -3.34 -2.42 4.05
CA LYS A 21 -4.14 -3.07 3.02
C LYS A 21 -3.29 -3.46 1.82
N GLU A 22 -2.44 -2.54 1.35
CA GLU A 22 -1.57 -2.82 0.22
C GLU A 22 -0.51 -3.88 0.55
N LEU A 23 0.03 -3.85 1.76
CA LEU A 23 0.99 -4.84 2.18
C LEU A 23 0.37 -6.24 2.27
N LYS A 24 -0.86 -6.33 2.76
CA LYS A 24 -1.58 -7.60 2.80
C LYS A 24 -1.85 -8.12 1.40
N ALA A 25 -2.22 -7.24 0.47
CA ALA A 25 -2.42 -7.63 -0.92
C ALA A 25 -1.12 -8.14 -1.54
N ALA A 26 0.00 -7.48 -1.24
CA ALA A 26 1.31 -7.92 -1.74
C ALA A 26 1.68 -9.29 -1.20
N LEU A 27 1.44 -9.54 0.09
CA LEU A 27 1.71 -10.85 0.70
C LEU A 27 0.85 -11.94 0.07
N ASP A 28 -0.41 -11.64 -0.21
CA ASP A 28 -1.31 -12.59 -0.86
C ASP A 28 -0.82 -12.91 -2.28
N ASP A 29 -0.41 -11.90 -3.02
CA ASP A 29 0.13 -12.08 -4.37
C ASP A 29 1.40 -12.93 -4.34
N LEU A 30 2.28 -12.72 -3.36
CA LEU A 30 3.47 -13.55 -3.21
C LEU A 30 3.13 -15.01 -2.96
N ALA A 31 2.13 -15.26 -2.12
CA ALA A 31 1.68 -16.62 -1.85
C ALA A 31 1.14 -17.29 -3.11
N LYS A 32 0.39 -16.54 -3.91
CA LYS A 32 -0.15 -17.04 -5.18
C LYS A 32 0.97 -17.31 -6.20
N ILE A 33 1.98 -16.44 -6.25
CA ILE A 33 3.13 -16.65 -7.15
C ILE A 33 3.86 -17.93 -6.81
N ARG A 34 4.02 -18.23 -5.52
CA ARG A 34 4.67 -19.48 -5.10
C ARG A 34 3.92 -20.72 -5.57
N LYS A 35 2.60 -20.63 -5.67
CA LYS A 35 1.74 -21.75 -6.08
C LYS A 35 1.47 -21.76 -7.58
N ALA A 36 1.75 -20.69 -8.28
CA ALA A 36 1.47 -20.59 -9.70
C ALA A 36 2.33 -21.57 -10.48
N LYS A 37 1.73 -22.20 -11.48
CA LYS A 37 2.41 -23.23 -12.27
C LYS A 37 2.80 -22.74 -13.65
N SER A 38 2.09 -21.77 -14.19
CA SER A 38 2.42 -21.27 -15.52
C SER A 38 3.20 -19.97 -15.48
N PRO A 39 4.11 -19.74 -16.43
CA PRO A 39 4.82 -18.47 -16.50
C PRO A 39 3.90 -17.28 -16.69
N SER A 40 2.80 -17.46 -17.44
CA SER A 40 1.82 -16.41 -17.69
C SER A 40 1.14 -15.97 -16.39
N GLU A 41 0.73 -16.93 -15.58
CA GLU A 41 0.10 -16.66 -14.28
C GLU A 41 1.06 -15.93 -13.34
N LYS A 42 2.31 -16.39 -13.27
CA LYS A 42 3.34 -15.74 -12.45
C LYS A 42 3.56 -14.30 -12.89
N ARG A 43 3.56 -14.06 -14.19
CA ARG A 43 3.77 -12.73 -14.76
C ARG A 43 2.63 -11.78 -14.36
N ASP A 44 1.39 -12.26 -14.50
CA ASP A 44 0.22 -11.44 -14.16
C ASP A 44 0.21 -11.10 -12.67
N LEU A 45 0.51 -12.07 -11.84
CA LEU A 45 0.60 -11.86 -10.39
C LEU A 45 1.74 -10.91 -10.04
N GLY A 46 2.86 -10.99 -10.76
CA GLY A 46 3.98 -10.08 -10.58
C GLY A 46 3.61 -8.64 -10.88
N ILE A 47 2.79 -8.43 -11.91
CA ILE A 47 2.31 -7.09 -12.26
C ILE A 47 1.42 -6.55 -11.15
N MET A 48 0.53 -7.38 -10.62
CA MET A 48 -0.33 -6.98 -9.50
C MET A 48 0.47 -6.67 -8.25
N LEU A 49 1.47 -7.49 -7.96
CA LEU A 49 2.37 -7.27 -6.82
C LEU A 49 3.10 -5.94 -6.96
N ARG A 50 3.60 -5.65 -8.14
CA ARG A 50 4.30 -4.39 -8.41
C ARG A 50 3.37 -3.19 -8.18
N ALA A 51 2.12 -3.29 -8.63
CA ALA A 51 1.14 -2.23 -8.44
C ALA A 51 0.86 -2.01 -6.95
N ALA A 52 0.67 -3.10 -6.19
CA ALA A 52 0.43 -3.01 -4.76
C ALA A 52 1.60 -2.35 -4.03
N LEU A 53 2.83 -2.74 -4.37
CA LEU A 53 4.02 -2.16 -3.76
C LEU A 53 4.23 -0.71 -4.15
N GLY A 54 3.84 -0.33 -5.38
CA GLY A 54 3.88 1.06 -5.81
C GLY A 54 2.94 1.93 -4.98
N ASN A 55 1.72 1.44 -4.75
CA ASN A 55 0.76 2.12 -3.89
C ASN A 55 1.26 2.18 -2.44
N ALA A 56 1.82 1.08 -1.95
CA ALA A 56 2.37 1.02 -0.60
C ALA A 56 3.49 2.05 -0.42
N ARG A 57 4.34 2.19 -1.41
CA ARG A 57 5.42 3.19 -1.38
C ARG A 57 4.87 4.60 -1.27
N HIS A 58 3.82 4.89 -2.02
CA HIS A 58 3.17 6.19 -1.97
C HIS A 58 2.60 6.46 -0.57
N TYR A 59 1.85 5.50 -0.03
CA TYR A 59 1.26 5.65 1.30
C TYR A 59 2.33 5.73 2.39
N LEU A 60 3.42 4.99 2.24
CA LEU A 60 4.54 5.07 3.17
C LEU A 60 5.17 6.46 3.16
N SER A 61 5.34 7.04 1.99
CA SER A 61 5.89 8.39 1.86
C SER A 61 5.02 9.41 2.57
N GLU A 62 3.70 9.32 2.38
CA GLU A 62 2.75 10.21 3.04
C GLU A 62 2.76 10.01 4.56
N LEU A 63 2.84 8.75 4.99
CA LEU A 63 2.92 8.42 6.41
C LEU A 63 4.16 9.02 7.05
N VAL A 64 5.31 8.86 6.42
CA VAL A 64 6.57 9.38 6.93
C VAL A 64 6.54 10.90 7.01
N ASP A 65 5.97 11.55 5.99
CA ASP A 65 5.84 13.00 5.98
C ASP A 65 4.95 13.48 7.13
N SER A 66 3.91 12.72 7.45
CA SER A 66 3.04 13.03 8.58
C SER A 66 3.76 12.89 9.92
N LEU A 67 4.74 12.00 10.00
CA LEU A 67 5.50 11.77 11.23
C LEU A 67 6.58 12.82 11.48
N LYS A 68 6.94 13.59 10.46
CA LYS A 68 7.99 14.60 10.59
C LYS A 68 7.55 15.84 11.36
N GLU A 69 6.29 16.00 11.58
CA GLU A 69 5.79 17.08 12.40
C GLU A 69 5.89 16.72 13.88
#